data_bf004db7bfa87b9a9899c239e5423802
#
_entry.id   bf004db7bfa87b9a9899c239e5423802
#
_cell.length_a   1.000
_cell.length_b   1.000
_cell.length_c   1.000
_cell.angle_alpha   90.00
_cell.angle_beta   90.00
_cell.angle_gamma   90.00
#
_symmetry.space_group_name_H-M   'P 1'
#
loop_
_entity.id
_entity.type
_entity.pdbx_description
1 polymer ?
#
loop_
_entity_poly.entity_id
_entity_poly.type
_entity_poly.pdbx_seq_one_letter_code
_entity_poly.pdbx_strand_id
1 'polypeptide(L)'
;MLEQSVLSRVQTNGATLIGVYKADGGIIGEVSYFLGHLIGVRECNLCDITHSPIKKKAKFKEFEKTLLEEHGIRVKLVHMNERTDAELAASEGREPCVLLQYPDGSISMFLDYVELKAASGSVSSFARLVESRLSIYF
;
A
#
# COMPACT_ATOMS: atom_id res chain seq x y z
N MET A 1 7.90 -4.67 -28.62
CA MET A 1 6.57 -4.75 -28.02
C MET A 1 6.43 -5.94 -27.10
N LEU A 2 6.52 -7.17 -27.62
CA LEU A 2 6.52 -8.38 -26.81
C LEU A 2 7.69 -8.42 -25.84
N GLU A 3 8.87 -8.01 -26.26
CA GLU A 3 10.07 -7.95 -25.41
C GLU A 3 9.90 -7.00 -24.24
N GLN A 4 9.32 -5.84 -24.49
CA GLN A 4 9.11 -4.83 -23.45
C GLN A 4 8.09 -5.30 -22.40
N SER A 5 7.04 -6.00 -22.85
CA SER A 5 6.05 -6.58 -21.95
C SER A 5 6.65 -7.68 -21.07
N VAL A 6 7.51 -8.53 -21.64
CA VAL A 6 8.20 -9.59 -20.91
C VAL A 6 9.19 -8.98 -19.92
N LEU A 7 9.95 -7.94 -20.33
CA LEU A 7 10.88 -7.25 -19.45
C LEU A 7 10.17 -6.59 -18.26
N SER A 8 9.02 -5.97 -18.50
CA SER A 8 8.22 -5.38 -17.43
C SER A 8 7.80 -6.42 -16.41
N ARG A 9 7.34 -7.58 -16.86
CA ARG A 9 6.96 -8.69 -15.97
C ARG A 9 8.12 -9.19 -15.14
N VAL A 10 9.29 -9.30 -15.75
CA VAL A 10 10.52 -9.73 -15.05
C VAL A 10 10.91 -8.72 -13.99
N GLN A 11 10.79 -7.42 -14.30
CA GLN A 11 11.15 -6.35 -13.36
C GLN A 11 10.19 -6.28 -12.17
N THR A 12 8.89 -6.53 -12.36
CA THR A 12 7.91 -6.51 -11.28
C THR A 12 7.90 -7.78 -10.46
N ASN A 13 8.26 -8.92 -11.07
CA ASN A 13 8.24 -10.21 -10.38
C ASN A 13 9.22 -10.21 -9.20
N GLY A 14 8.71 -10.47 -8.01
CA GLY A 14 9.49 -10.45 -6.78
C GLY A 14 9.55 -9.09 -6.09
N ALA A 15 8.92 -8.06 -6.66
CA ALA A 15 8.77 -6.77 -6.00
C ALA A 15 7.69 -6.84 -4.91
N THR A 16 7.71 -5.88 -3.99
CA THR A 16 6.73 -5.78 -2.91
C THR A 16 6.16 -4.36 -2.84
N LEU A 17 4.85 -4.24 -2.83
CA LEU A 17 4.19 -2.99 -2.47
C LEU A 17 4.03 -2.95 -0.95
N ILE A 18 4.58 -1.94 -0.33
CA ILE A 18 4.54 -1.78 1.12
C ILE A 18 3.61 -0.63 1.45
N GLY A 19 2.45 -0.94 1.99
CA GLY A 19 1.51 0.06 2.48
C GLY A 19 1.86 0.44 3.91
N VAL A 20 2.16 1.72 4.14
CA VAL A 20 2.50 2.25 5.46
C VAL A 20 1.31 3.03 6.01
N TYR A 21 0.71 2.50 7.05
CA TYR A 21 -0.42 3.15 7.72
C TYR A 21 0.03 4.36 8.55
N LYS A 22 -0.85 5.34 8.69
CA LYS A 22 -0.65 6.45 9.63
C LYS A 22 -1.23 6.07 11.00
N ALA A 23 -0.77 4.94 11.55
CA ALA A 23 -1.23 4.42 12.83
C ALA A 23 -0.21 3.42 13.37
N ASP A 24 -0.16 3.30 14.70
CA ASP A 24 0.65 2.27 15.35
C ASP A 24 -0.10 0.94 15.35
N GLY A 25 0.66 -0.16 15.20
CA GLY A 25 0.12 -1.50 15.25
C GLY A 25 0.01 -2.04 16.67
N GLY A 26 -0.62 -3.21 16.76
CA GLY A 26 -0.89 -3.89 18.02
C GLY A 26 -2.30 -3.58 18.51
N ILE A 27 -2.70 -4.26 19.59
CA ILE A 27 -4.06 -4.16 20.12
C ILE A 27 -4.41 -2.72 20.52
N ILE A 28 -3.49 -2.04 21.19
CA ILE A 28 -3.71 -0.65 21.64
C ILE A 28 -3.83 0.30 20.44
N GLY A 29 -2.96 0.14 19.45
CA GLY A 29 -3.00 0.96 18.24
C GLY A 29 -4.27 0.76 17.43
N GLU A 30 -4.72 -0.48 17.28
CA GLU A 30 -5.94 -0.81 16.56
C GLU A 30 -7.19 -0.26 17.25
N VAL A 31 -7.28 -0.40 18.56
CA VAL A 31 -8.39 0.15 19.34
C VAL A 31 -8.39 1.68 19.26
N SER A 32 -7.24 2.30 19.40
CA SER A 32 -7.09 3.75 19.29
C SER A 32 -7.52 4.26 17.91
N TYR A 33 -7.14 3.58 16.85
CA TYR A 33 -7.56 3.92 15.48
C TYR A 33 -9.07 3.78 15.32
N PHE A 34 -9.62 2.67 15.77
CA PHE A 34 -11.06 2.39 15.68
C PHE A 34 -11.89 3.49 16.39
N LEU A 35 -11.53 3.81 17.63
CA LEU A 35 -12.22 4.84 18.40
C LEU A 35 -12.09 6.22 17.75
N GLY A 36 -10.88 6.56 17.29
CA GLY A 36 -10.63 7.83 16.62
C GLY A 36 -11.40 7.94 15.30
N HIS A 37 -11.51 6.86 14.56
CA HIS A 37 -12.27 6.81 13.31
C HIS A 37 -13.77 7.03 13.56
N LEU A 38 -14.33 6.39 14.59
CA LEU A 38 -15.76 6.55 14.95
C LEU A 38 -16.12 7.98 15.30
N ILE A 39 -15.23 8.70 15.98
CA ILE A 39 -15.49 10.08 16.40
C ILE A 39 -14.92 11.12 15.41
N GLY A 40 -14.36 10.67 14.29
CA GLY A 40 -13.86 11.55 13.24
C GLY A 40 -12.55 12.28 13.57
N VAL A 41 -11.83 11.85 14.60
CA VAL A 41 -10.60 12.50 15.04
C VAL A 41 -9.37 11.97 14.32
N ARG A 42 -9.42 10.74 13.84
CA ARG A 42 -8.29 10.10 13.13
C ARG A 42 -8.63 9.81 11.69
N GLU A 43 -7.71 10.16 10.79
CA GLU A 43 -7.81 9.87 9.37
C GLU A 43 -6.60 9.05 8.94
N CYS A 44 -6.88 7.99 8.17
CA CYS A 44 -5.85 7.23 7.49
C CYS A 44 -6.46 6.71 6.18
N ASN A 45 -6.14 7.38 5.08
CA ASN A 45 -6.72 7.03 3.79
C ASN A 45 -6.37 5.62 3.36
N LEU A 46 -5.15 5.16 3.64
CA LEU A 46 -4.75 3.79 3.33
C LEU A 46 -5.53 2.79 4.18
N CYS A 47 -5.75 3.09 5.46
CA CYS A 47 -6.53 2.21 6.35
C CYS A 47 -7.96 2.07 5.83
N ASP A 48 -8.56 3.15 5.37
CA ASP A 48 -9.92 3.17 4.82
C ASP A 48 -10.01 2.35 3.52
N ILE A 49 -8.94 2.35 2.71
CA ILE A 49 -8.87 1.53 1.49
C ILE A 49 -8.79 0.05 1.83
N THR A 50 -7.92 -0.34 2.75
CA THR A 50 -7.62 -1.75 3.02
C THR A 50 -8.61 -2.41 3.97
N HIS A 51 -9.16 -1.65 4.91
CA HIS A 51 -10.01 -2.18 5.99
C HIS A 51 -11.31 -1.40 6.12
N SER A 52 -12.40 -2.08 6.45
CA SER A 52 -13.46 -1.51 7.28
C SER A 52 -12.90 -1.42 8.70
N PRO A 53 -13.54 -0.73 9.66
CA PRO A 53 -12.88 -0.32 10.92
C PRO A 53 -12.05 -1.41 11.64
N ILE A 54 -12.39 -2.68 11.48
CA ILE A 54 -11.70 -3.76 12.19
C ILE A 54 -11.13 -4.81 11.22
N LYS A 55 -11.76 -5.01 10.07
CA LYS A 55 -11.51 -6.16 9.21
C LYS A 55 -11.03 -5.75 7.82
N LYS A 56 -10.03 -6.46 7.28
CA LYS A 56 -9.58 -6.24 5.91
C LYS A 56 -10.71 -6.51 4.93
N LYS A 57 -10.93 -5.58 3.98
CA LYS A 57 -11.98 -5.69 2.97
C LYS A 57 -11.73 -6.86 2.03
N ALA A 58 -12.80 -7.58 1.67
CA ALA A 58 -12.72 -8.69 0.72
C ALA A 58 -12.19 -8.23 -0.65
N LYS A 59 -12.61 -7.05 -1.11
CA LYS A 59 -12.13 -6.47 -2.38
C LYS A 59 -10.63 -6.19 -2.35
N PHE A 60 -10.09 -5.81 -1.19
CA PHE A 60 -8.65 -5.58 -1.06
C PHE A 60 -7.89 -6.91 -1.13
N LYS A 61 -8.41 -7.95 -0.53
CA LYS A 61 -7.83 -9.31 -0.62
C LYS A 61 -7.79 -9.79 -2.07
N GLU A 62 -8.84 -9.52 -2.85
CA GLU A 62 -8.88 -9.83 -4.28
C GLU A 62 -7.83 -9.02 -5.05
N PHE A 63 -7.66 -7.76 -4.71
CA PHE A 63 -6.62 -6.91 -5.30
C PHE A 63 -5.23 -7.49 -5.04
N GLU A 64 -4.94 -7.90 -3.80
CA GLU A 64 -3.65 -8.52 -3.46
C GLU A 64 -3.39 -9.77 -4.30
N LYS A 65 -4.41 -10.61 -4.45
CA LYS A 65 -4.33 -11.85 -5.23
C LYS A 65 -4.04 -11.55 -6.71
N THR A 66 -4.79 -10.62 -7.29
CA THR A 66 -4.64 -10.23 -8.69
C THR A 66 -3.24 -9.66 -8.95
N LEU A 67 -2.76 -8.82 -8.05
CA LEU A 67 -1.44 -8.20 -8.17
C LEU A 67 -0.34 -9.26 -8.17
N LEU A 68 -0.46 -10.25 -7.30
CA LEU A 68 0.50 -11.36 -7.24
C LEU A 68 0.43 -12.23 -8.50
N GLU A 69 -0.77 -12.58 -8.96
CA GLU A 69 -0.96 -13.44 -10.12
C GLU A 69 -0.52 -12.76 -11.43
N GLU A 70 -0.85 -11.48 -11.61
CA GLU A 70 -0.58 -10.76 -12.85
C GLU A 70 0.81 -10.15 -12.92
N HIS A 71 1.35 -9.68 -11.80
CA HIS A 71 2.60 -8.92 -11.77
C HIS A 71 3.69 -9.56 -10.93
N GLY A 72 3.38 -10.60 -10.16
CA GLY A 72 4.34 -11.20 -9.24
C GLY A 72 4.70 -10.28 -8.08
N ILE A 73 3.86 -9.32 -7.77
CA ILE A 73 4.07 -8.34 -6.71
C ILE A 73 3.28 -8.75 -5.47
N ARG A 74 3.95 -8.83 -4.33
CA ARG A 74 3.34 -9.07 -3.04
C ARG A 74 2.95 -7.75 -2.39
N VAL A 75 1.95 -7.78 -1.53
CA VAL A 75 1.54 -6.63 -0.73
C VAL A 75 1.89 -6.89 0.73
N LYS A 76 2.58 -5.92 1.34
CA LYS A 76 2.93 -5.94 2.75
C LYS A 76 2.33 -4.68 3.38
N LEU A 77 1.54 -4.84 4.44
CA LEU A 77 0.94 -3.72 5.15
C LEU A 77 1.63 -3.59 6.52
N VAL A 78 2.15 -2.41 6.81
CA VAL A 78 2.84 -2.16 8.08
C VAL A 78 2.28 -0.91 8.75
N HIS A 79 2.20 -0.96 10.07
CA HIS A 79 1.91 0.21 10.90
C HIS A 79 3.21 0.99 11.15
N MET A 80 3.07 2.23 11.66
CA MET A 80 4.23 3.11 11.86
C MET A 80 5.31 2.49 12.75
N ASN A 81 4.90 1.75 13.78
CA ASN A 81 5.84 1.12 14.73
C ASN A 81 6.35 -0.25 14.27
N GLU A 82 5.96 -0.71 13.09
CA GLU A 82 6.37 -2.02 12.56
C GLU A 82 7.37 -1.92 11.42
N ARG A 83 7.77 -0.71 11.05
CA ARG A 83 8.65 -0.47 9.90
C ARG A 83 10.07 -0.95 10.16
N THR A 84 10.70 -1.52 9.12
CA THR A 84 12.15 -1.72 9.11
C THR A 84 12.84 -0.35 8.99
N ASP A 85 14.16 -0.31 9.23
CA ASP A 85 14.92 0.93 9.11
C ASP A 85 14.83 1.53 7.71
N ALA A 86 14.88 0.69 6.68
CA ALA A 86 14.77 1.13 5.29
C ALA A 86 13.36 1.67 4.98
N GLU A 87 12.32 1.02 5.49
CA GLU A 87 10.93 1.48 5.34
C GLU A 87 10.71 2.81 6.06
N LEU A 88 11.26 2.95 7.26
CA LEU A 88 11.19 4.20 8.02
C LEU A 88 11.86 5.35 7.26
N ALA A 89 13.08 5.12 6.78
CA ALA A 89 13.84 6.14 6.04
C ALA A 89 13.07 6.62 4.79
N ALA A 90 12.35 5.71 4.11
CA ALA A 90 11.61 6.03 2.90
C ALA A 90 10.26 6.70 3.16
N SER A 91 9.68 6.53 4.34
CA SER A 91 8.30 6.91 4.62
C SER A 91 8.09 7.90 5.77
N GLU A 92 9.11 8.17 6.58
CA GLU A 92 8.99 9.02 7.77
C GLU A 92 8.45 10.41 7.41
N GLY A 93 7.37 10.81 8.08
CA GLY A 93 6.71 12.10 7.85
C GLY A 93 5.83 12.13 6.61
N ARG A 94 5.70 11.02 5.90
CA ARG A 94 4.95 10.92 4.64
C ARG A 94 3.78 9.94 4.71
N GLU A 95 3.48 9.44 5.91
CA GLU A 95 2.37 8.49 6.11
C GLU A 95 1.01 9.17 5.95
N PRO A 96 -0.03 8.47 5.49
CA PRO A 96 0.04 7.13 4.90
C PRO A 96 0.62 7.19 3.49
N CYS A 97 1.30 6.13 3.09
CA CYS A 97 1.90 6.07 1.76
C CYS A 97 2.08 4.61 1.33
N VAL A 98 2.41 4.43 0.05
CA VAL A 98 2.76 3.12 -0.49
C VAL A 98 4.17 3.21 -1.06
N LEU A 99 5.03 2.29 -0.64
CA LEU A 99 6.39 2.16 -1.12
C LEU A 99 6.47 0.99 -2.09
N LEU A 100 7.44 1.04 -3.00
CA LEU A 100 7.77 -0.10 -3.85
C LEU A 100 9.17 -0.57 -3.51
N GLN A 101 9.28 -1.81 -3.07
CA GLN A 101 10.56 -2.46 -2.85
C GLN A 101 10.88 -3.36 -4.03
N TYR A 102 12.00 -3.08 -4.68
CA TYR A 102 12.48 -3.87 -5.80
C TYR A 102 13.11 -5.18 -5.34
N PRO A 103 13.26 -6.18 -6.23
CA PRO A 103 13.88 -7.46 -5.85
C PRO A 103 15.28 -7.33 -5.27
N ASP A 104 16.02 -6.28 -5.61
CA ASP A 104 17.36 -6.02 -5.07
C ASP A 104 17.33 -5.41 -3.65
N GLY A 105 16.14 -5.15 -3.11
CA GLY A 105 15.94 -4.58 -1.78
C GLY A 105 15.82 -3.07 -1.74
N SER A 106 16.08 -2.37 -2.84
CA SER A 106 15.93 -0.92 -2.89
C SER A 106 14.45 -0.53 -2.77
N ILE A 107 14.16 0.60 -2.14
CA ILE A 107 12.81 1.07 -1.86
C ILE A 107 12.64 2.49 -2.42
N SER A 108 11.52 2.75 -3.09
CA SER A 108 11.15 4.08 -3.55
C SER A 108 9.70 4.38 -3.18
N MET A 109 9.35 5.68 -3.15
CA MET A 109 7.96 6.11 -2.96
C MET A 109 7.16 5.74 -4.21
N PHE A 110 6.04 5.06 -4.02
CA PHE A 110 5.16 4.63 -5.11
C PHE A 110 3.90 5.49 -5.19
N LEU A 111 3.17 5.60 -4.09
CA LEU A 111 2.01 6.49 -3.98
C LEU A 111 2.13 7.29 -2.69
N ASP A 112 1.99 8.61 -2.78
CA ASP A 112 2.03 9.49 -1.60
C ASP A 112 0.64 9.64 -0.97
N TYR A 113 0.57 10.37 0.15
CA TYR A 113 -0.69 10.54 0.89
C TYR A 113 -1.74 11.33 0.09
N VAL A 114 -1.32 12.21 -0.80
CA VAL A 114 -2.24 12.99 -1.65
C VAL A 114 -2.94 12.07 -2.64
N GLU A 115 -2.18 11.18 -3.27
CA GLU A 115 -2.71 10.18 -4.20
C GLU A 115 -3.65 9.20 -3.50
N LEU A 116 -3.30 8.76 -2.29
CA LEU A 116 -4.15 7.88 -1.50
C LEU A 116 -5.46 8.56 -1.10
N LYS A 117 -5.41 9.85 -0.76
CA LYS A 117 -6.59 10.64 -0.45
C LYS A 117 -7.54 10.69 -1.65
N ALA A 118 -7.00 10.82 -2.85
CA ALA A 118 -7.79 10.85 -4.08
C ALA A 118 -8.56 9.55 -4.31
N ALA A 119 -8.10 8.42 -3.78
CA ALA A 119 -8.81 7.14 -3.88
C ALA A 119 -10.09 7.09 -3.01
N SER A 120 -10.21 7.98 -2.02
CA SER A 120 -11.42 8.15 -1.19
C SER A 120 -11.93 6.86 -0.55
N GLY A 121 -11.03 6.00 -0.07
CA GLY A 121 -11.38 4.73 0.57
C GLY A 121 -11.84 3.64 -0.39
N SER A 122 -11.77 3.87 -1.70
CA SER A 122 -12.23 2.90 -2.70
C SER A 122 -11.10 1.97 -3.16
N VAL A 123 -11.30 0.67 -2.99
CA VAL A 123 -10.35 -0.33 -3.48
C VAL A 123 -10.23 -0.24 -5.01
N SER A 124 -11.33 -0.05 -5.73
CA SER A 124 -11.32 0.05 -7.20
C SER A 124 -10.50 1.24 -7.68
N SER A 125 -10.65 2.40 -7.04
CA SER A 125 -9.86 3.59 -7.36
C SER A 125 -8.38 3.39 -7.05
N PHE A 126 -8.07 2.77 -5.92
CA PHE A 126 -6.72 2.44 -5.51
C PHE A 126 -6.07 1.47 -6.52
N ALA A 127 -6.79 0.43 -6.92
CA ALA A 127 -6.31 -0.55 -7.90
C ALA A 127 -5.97 0.12 -9.23
N ARG A 128 -6.81 1.05 -9.69
CA ARG A 128 -6.55 1.81 -10.93
C ARG A 128 -5.30 2.68 -10.81
N LEU A 129 -5.10 3.31 -9.65
CA LEU A 129 -3.88 4.09 -9.39
C LEU A 129 -2.63 3.21 -9.45
N VAL A 130 -2.67 2.04 -8.82
CA VAL A 130 -1.55 1.10 -8.81
C VAL A 130 -1.23 0.65 -10.23
N GLU A 131 -2.24 0.20 -10.99
CA GLU A 131 -2.03 -0.27 -12.36
C GLU A 131 -1.48 0.83 -13.27
N SER A 132 -2.03 2.03 -13.16
CA SER A 132 -1.58 3.19 -13.91
C SER A 132 -0.11 3.51 -13.60
N ARG A 133 0.27 3.48 -12.33
CA ARG A 133 1.62 3.78 -11.90
C ARG A 133 2.61 2.69 -12.33
N LEU A 134 2.19 1.43 -12.26
CA LEU A 134 3.03 0.31 -12.74
C LEU A 134 3.31 0.44 -14.24
N SER A 135 2.35 0.88 -15.03
CA SER A 135 2.55 1.07 -16.47
C SER A 135 3.53 2.17 -16.80
N ILE A 136 3.72 3.14 -15.90
CA ILE A 136 4.70 4.21 -16.05
C ILE A 136 6.12 3.72 -15.69
N TYR A 137 6.25 2.98 -14.60
CA TYR A 137 7.56 2.56 -14.09
C TYR A 137 8.11 1.30 -14.78
N PHE A 138 7.24 0.50 -15.33
CA PHE A 138 7.58 -0.77 -15.94
C PHE A 138 6.92 -0.89 -17.31
#